data_9aa9a68273b547de47e4afe392f4b794
#
_entry.id   9aa9a68273b547de47e4afe392f4b794
#
_cell.length_a   1.000
_cell.length_b   1.000
_cell.length_c   1.000
_cell.angle_alpha   90.00
_cell.angle_beta   90.00
_cell.angle_gamma   90.00
#
_symmetry.space_group_name_H-M   'P 1'
#
loop_
_entity.id
_entity.type
_entity.pdbx_description
1 polymer ?
#
loop_
_entity_poly.entity_id
_entity_poly.type
_entity_poly.pdbx_seq_one_letter_code
_entity_poly.pdbx_strand_id
1 'polypeptide(L)'
;MLDIATFSVEFTEKALGHLESFRGFERNIILDAIKAQLPHQSSQETRHRKLLRVNPLADWELRVQAFRVFYEVDPENYVVRIIAIGHKQHNTLFIGGEEMQL
;
A
#
# COMPACT_ATOMS: atom_id res chain seq x y z
N MET A 1 30.81 0.61 -1.33
CA MET A 1 29.64 0.38 -0.47
C MET A 1 28.39 0.80 -1.21
N LEU A 2 27.37 -0.02 -1.15
CA LEU A 2 26.09 0.33 -1.79
C LEU A 2 25.24 1.13 -0.83
N ASP A 3 24.84 2.30 -1.25
CA ASP A 3 23.88 3.09 -0.52
C ASP A 3 22.48 2.60 -0.89
N ILE A 4 21.77 2.08 0.09
CA ILE A 4 20.38 1.70 -0.10
C ILE A 4 19.55 2.92 0.25
N ALA A 5 18.93 3.51 -0.77
CA ALA A 5 18.08 4.67 -0.56
C ALA A 5 16.88 4.29 0.31
N THR A 6 16.61 5.12 1.30
CA THR A 6 15.43 5.00 2.13
C THR A 6 14.37 5.97 1.60
N PHE A 7 13.22 5.44 1.27
CA PHE A 7 12.10 6.24 0.77
C PHE A 7 11.23 6.69 1.93
N SER A 8 10.79 7.94 1.86
CA SER A 8 9.75 8.44 2.76
C SER A 8 8.41 7.87 2.34
N VAL A 9 7.56 7.57 3.29
CA VAL A 9 6.21 7.08 3.01
C VAL A 9 5.23 8.18 3.35
N GLU A 10 4.41 8.55 2.36
CA GLU A 10 3.38 9.57 2.50
C GLU A 10 2.02 8.95 2.24
N PHE A 11 1.01 9.46 2.93
CA PHE A 11 -0.37 9.03 2.76
C PHE A 11 -1.16 10.15 2.12
N THR A 12 -1.97 9.82 1.12
CA THR A 12 -2.98 10.78 0.65
C THR A 12 -4.05 10.94 1.73
N GLU A 13 -4.81 12.03 1.67
CA GLU A 13 -5.95 12.23 2.58
C GLU A 13 -6.92 11.05 2.53
N LYS A 14 -7.18 10.57 1.34
CA LYS A 14 -8.08 9.44 1.11
C LYS A 14 -7.56 8.18 1.78
N ALA A 15 -6.26 7.90 1.63
CA ALA A 15 -5.64 6.75 2.27
C ALA A 15 -5.67 6.85 3.80
N LEU A 16 -5.46 8.04 4.34
CA LEU A 16 -5.58 8.27 5.79
C LEU A 16 -7.01 7.97 6.27
N GLY A 17 -8.00 8.42 5.52
CA GLY A 17 -9.39 8.12 5.84
C GLY A 17 -9.68 6.62 5.83
N HIS A 18 -9.13 5.91 4.85
CA HIS A 18 -9.24 4.44 4.81
C HIS A 18 -8.60 3.80 6.04
N LEU A 19 -7.38 4.24 6.38
CA LEU A 19 -6.66 3.70 7.53
C LEU A 19 -7.45 3.91 8.81
N GLU A 20 -8.02 5.09 9.01
CA GLU A 20 -8.79 5.42 10.20
C GLU A 20 -10.07 4.61 10.33
N SER A 21 -10.60 4.08 9.23
CA SER A 21 -11.81 3.26 9.26
C SER A 21 -11.60 1.86 9.84
N PHE A 22 -10.34 1.41 9.91
CA PHE A 22 -10.02 0.11 10.49
C PHE A 22 -9.88 0.19 12.01
N ARG A 23 -10.06 -0.95 12.67
CA ARG A 23 -9.86 -1.05 14.12
C ARG A 23 -8.40 -0.81 14.48
N GLY A 24 -8.14 -0.41 15.73
CA GLY A 24 -6.79 -0.08 16.17
C GLY A 24 -5.76 -1.18 15.91
N PHE A 25 -6.11 -2.43 16.21
CA PHE A 25 -5.17 -3.54 16.00
C PHE A 25 -4.94 -3.80 14.50
N GLU A 26 -5.95 -3.57 13.66
CA GLU A 26 -5.83 -3.69 12.21
C GLU A 26 -4.92 -2.60 11.64
N ARG A 27 -5.09 -1.37 12.12
CA ARG A 27 -4.21 -0.25 11.73
C ARG A 27 -2.75 -0.56 12.07
N ASN A 28 -2.51 -1.13 13.25
CA ASN A 28 -1.16 -1.49 13.67
C ASN A 28 -0.54 -2.54 12.75
N ILE A 29 -1.31 -3.55 12.36
CA ILE A 29 -0.86 -4.58 11.40
C ILE A 29 -0.47 -3.93 10.08
N ILE A 30 -1.33 -3.06 9.56
CA ILE A 30 -1.11 -2.38 8.29
C ILE A 30 0.12 -1.47 8.38
N LEU A 31 0.22 -0.65 9.41
CA LEU A 31 1.33 0.29 9.58
C LEU A 31 2.66 -0.43 9.78
N ASP A 32 2.67 -1.51 10.54
CA ASP A 32 3.89 -2.30 10.73
C ASP A 32 4.39 -2.88 9.41
N ALA A 33 3.48 -3.38 8.59
CA ALA A 33 3.84 -3.92 7.28
C ALA A 33 4.35 -2.81 6.34
N ILE A 34 3.72 -1.65 6.34
CA ILE A 34 4.18 -0.50 5.56
C ILE A 34 5.60 -0.12 5.96
N LYS A 35 5.86 -0.02 7.26
CA LYS A 35 7.19 0.34 7.76
C LYS A 35 8.25 -0.70 7.40
N ALA A 36 7.87 -1.97 7.40
CA ALA A 36 8.81 -3.05 7.09
C ALA A 36 9.08 -3.17 5.59
N GLN A 37 8.08 -2.90 4.74
CA GLN A 37 8.12 -3.27 3.33
C GLN A 37 8.37 -2.10 2.38
N LEU A 38 7.93 -0.89 2.69
CA LEU A 38 7.90 0.18 1.70
C LEU A 38 9.04 1.17 1.70
N PRO A 39 9.79 1.41 2.81
CA PRO A 39 10.93 2.32 2.76
C PRO A 39 12.09 1.83 1.89
N HIS A 40 12.17 0.52 1.65
CA HIS A 40 13.23 -0.08 0.84
C HIS A 40 12.63 -0.99 -0.22
N GLN A 41 13.15 -0.90 -1.44
CA GLN A 41 12.81 -1.81 -2.55
C GLN A 41 11.30 -1.88 -2.85
N SER A 42 10.59 -0.77 -2.65
CA SER A 42 9.13 -0.75 -2.84
C SER A 42 8.72 -1.03 -4.29
N SER A 43 9.60 -0.79 -5.26
CA SER A 43 9.32 -1.09 -6.67
C SER A 43 9.92 -2.42 -7.12
N GLN A 44 10.19 -3.32 -6.20
CA GLN A 44 10.64 -4.68 -6.52
C GLN A 44 9.55 -5.68 -6.15
N GLU A 45 9.14 -6.50 -7.11
CA GLU A 45 8.13 -7.52 -6.87
C GLU A 45 8.63 -8.60 -5.90
N THR A 46 7.79 -8.97 -4.96
CA THR A 46 7.98 -10.07 -4.04
C THR A 46 6.64 -10.75 -3.83
N ARG A 47 6.57 -11.74 -2.94
CA ARG A 47 5.28 -12.36 -2.60
C ARG A 47 4.32 -11.39 -1.94
N HIS A 48 4.82 -10.29 -1.35
CA HIS A 48 3.99 -9.29 -0.68
C HIS A 48 3.78 -8.03 -1.52
N ARG A 49 4.64 -7.75 -2.48
CA ARG A 49 4.58 -6.56 -3.32
C ARG A 49 4.35 -6.97 -4.76
N LYS A 50 3.27 -6.46 -5.35
CA LYS A 50 2.87 -6.79 -6.71
C LYS A 50 2.76 -5.55 -7.57
N LEU A 51 3.38 -5.59 -8.74
CA LEU A 51 3.12 -4.61 -9.79
C LEU A 51 1.78 -4.95 -10.43
N LEU A 52 0.86 -4.00 -10.42
CA LEU A 52 -0.48 -4.21 -10.95
C LEU A 52 -0.52 -3.94 -12.45
N ARG A 53 -1.50 -4.52 -13.12
CA ARG A 53 -1.83 -4.11 -14.49
C ARG A 53 -2.24 -2.64 -14.46
N VAL A 54 -2.10 -1.97 -15.62
CA VAL A 54 -2.56 -0.58 -15.74
C VAL A 54 -4.02 -0.49 -15.30
N ASN A 55 -4.27 0.40 -14.35
CA ASN A 55 -5.59 0.62 -13.78
C ASN A 55 -5.64 2.06 -13.26
N PRO A 56 -6.82 2.61 -12.98
CA PRO A 56 -6.92 4.00 -12.55
C PRO A 56 -6.56 4.27 -11.09
N LEU A 57 -6.22 3.24 -10.31
CA LEU A 57 -5.99 3.42 -8.88
C LEU A 57 -4.52 3.63 -8.53
N ALA A 58 -3.66 2.66 -8.83
CA ALA A 58 -2.25 2.71 -8.43
C ALA A 58 -1.43 1.68 -9.20
N ASP A 59 -0.10 1.85 -9.17
CA ASP A 59 0.81 0.94 -9.84
C ASP A 59 1.11 -0.31 -9.02
N TRP A 60 1.10 -0.21 -7.70
CA TRP A 60 1.58 -1.26 -6.80
C TRP A 60 0.58 -1.62 -5.73
N GLU A 61 0.65 -2.88 -5.30
CA GLU A 61 -0.16 -3.43 -4.22
C GLU A 61 0.74 -4.11 -3.22
N LEU A 62 0.63 -3.72 -1.94
CA LEU A 62 1.24 -4.44 -0.82
C LEU A 62 0.16 -5.32 -0.19
N ARG A 63 0.45 -6.61 -0.09
CA ARG A 63 -0.44 -7.59 0.52
C ARG A 63 -0.08 -7.79 1.97
N VAL A 64 -1.03 -7.53 2.85
CA VAL A 64 -0.86 -7.64 4.31
C VAL A 64 -2.04 -8.44 4.84
N GLN A 65 -1.90 -9.76 4.95
CA GLN A 65 -3.03 -10.64 5.32
C GLN A 65 -4.21 -10.39 4.36
N ALA A 66 -5.38 -10.06 4.86
CA ALA A 66 -6.53 -9.71 4.03
C ALA A 66 -6.50 -8.24 3.56
N PHE A 67 -5.59 -7.44 4.09
CA PHE A 67 -5.50 -6.02 3.73
C PHE A 67 -4.70 -5.83 2.45
N ARG A 68 -5.01 -4.74 1.75
CA ARG A 68 -4.31 -4.35 0.52
C ARG A 68 -3.98 -2.87 0.61
N VAL A 69 -2.69 -2.56 0.46
CA VAL A 69 -2.19 -1.18 0.45
C VAL A 69 -1.77 -0.85 -0.97
N PHE A 70 -2.42 0.13 -1.56
CA PHE A 70 -2.16 0.54 -2.94
C PHE A 70 -1.27 1.76 -2.94
N TYR A 71 -0.16 1.70 -3.68
CA TYR A 71 0.84 2.76 -3.61
C TYR A 71 1.50 3.01 -4.96
N GLU A 72 2.14 4.17 -5.03
CA GLU A 72 2.98 4.58 -6.15
C GLU A 72 4.35 4.97 -5.63
N VAL A 73 5.36 4.79 -6.48
CA VAL A 73 6.74 5.09 -6.13
C VAL A 73 7.23 6.24 -6.97
N ASP A 74 7.78 7.27 -6.31
CA ASP A 74 8.45 8.39 -6.96
C ASP A 74 9.94 8.25 -6.70
N PRO A 75 10.70 7.65 -7.63
CA PRO A 75 12.12 7.41 -7.39
C PRO A 75 12.95 8.69 -7.41
N GLU A 76 12.50 9.73 -8.08
CA GLU A 76 13.24 10.99 -8.15
C GLU A 76 13.26 11.70 -6.80
N ASN A 77 12.15 11.65 -6.08
CA ASN A 77 12.00 12.31 -4.79
C ASN A 77 12.12 11.37 -3.60
N TYR A 78 12.38 10.09 -3.85
CA TYR A 78 12.49 9.06 -2.81
C TYR A 78 11.25 9.00 -1.94
N VAL A 79 10.09 8.98 -2.58
CA VAL A 79 8.79 8.96 -1.90
C VAL A 79 7.98 7.75 -2.37
N VAL A 80 7.37 7.06 -1.41
CA VAL A 80 6.30 6.08 -1.66
C VAL A 80 5.01 6.74 -1.21
N ARG A 81 4.07 6.89 -2.14
CA ARG A 81 2.78 7.52 -1.85
C ARG A 81 1.70 6.47 -1.77
N ILE A 82 1.08 6.37 -0.61
CA ILE A 82 -0.03 5.44 -0.39
C ILE A 82 -1.31 6.11 -0.85
N ILE A 83 -1.97 5.48 -1.83
CA ILE A 83 -3.13 6.04 -2.52
C ILE A 83 -4.43 5.58 -1.89
N ALA A 84 -4.48 4.29 -1.47
CA ALA A 84 -5.70 3.71 -0.93
C ALA A 84 -5.35 2.49 -0.08
N ILE A 85 -6.22 2.17 0.87
CA ILE A 85 -6.08 0.97 1.69
C ILE A 85 -7.44 0.27 1.72
N GLY A 86 -7.44 -0.99 1.37
CA GLY A 86 -8.65 -1.80 1.35
C GLY A 86 -8.44 -3.17 1.97
N HIS A 87 -9.43 -4.01 1.81
CA HIS A 87 -9.35 -5.38 2.28
C HIS A 87 -10.05 -6.32 1.30
N LYS A 88 -9.63 -7.57 1.29
CA LYS A 88 -10.29 -8.62 0.53
C LYS A 88 -11.13 -9.48 1.44
N GLN A 89 -12.34 -9.77 0.97
CA GLN A 89 -13.26 -10.67 1.62
C GLN A 89 -13.85 -11.58 0.54
N HIS A 90 -13.59 -12.88 0.65
CA HIS A 90 -14.05 -13.86 -0.35
C HIS A 90 -13.64 -13.48 -1.78
N ASN A 91 -12.38 -13.08 -1.96
CA ASN A 91 -11.81 -12.64 -3.25
C ASN A 91 -12.38 -11.33 -3.79
N THR A 92 -13.21 -10.64 -3.03
CA THR A 92 -13.74 -9.33 -3.42
C THR A 92 -12.94 -8.24 -2.70
N LEU A 93 -12.47 -7.27 -3.47
CA LEU A 93 -11.75 -6.12 -2.92
C LEU A 93 -12.74 -5.02 -2.54
N PHE A 94 -12.59 -4.52 -1.31
CA PHE A 94 -13.37 -3.37 -0.83
C PHE A 94 -12.40 -2.25 -0.45
N ILE A 95 -12.71 -1.04 -0.91
CA ILE A 95 -11.99 0.18 -0.55
C ILE A 95 -13.01 1.22 -0.12
N GLY A 96 -12.86 1.72 1.11
CA GLY A 96 -13.81 2.69 1.64
C GLY A 96 -15.23 2.15 1.74
N GLY A 97 -15.37 0.84 1.95
CA GLY A 97 -16.66 0.18 2.02
C GLY A 97 -17.30 -0.13 0.68
N GLU A 98 -16.64 0.21 -0.44
CA GLU A 98 -17.17 -0.03 -1.78
C GLU A 98 -16.39 -1.14 -2.47
N GLU A 99 -17.11 -1.99 -3.20
CA GLU A 99 -16.49 -3.03 -4.01
C GLU A 99 -15.74 -2.41 -5.18
N MET A 100 -14.51 -2.86 -5.40
CA MET A 100 -13.65 -2.36 -6.47
C MET A 100 -13.14 -3.50 -7.33
N GLN A 101 -13.08 -3.26 -8.63
CA GLN A 101 -12.42 -4.17 -9.58
C GLN A 101 -11.26 -3.44 -10.24
N LEU A 102 -10.11 -4.05 -10.19
CA LEU A 102 -8.90 -3.49 -10.79
C LEU A 102 -8.44 -4.26 -12.02
#